data_97771a30e5f31df97518503924e00a8d
#
_entry.id   97771a30e5f31df97518503924e00a8d
#
_cell.length_a   1.000
_cell.length_b   1.000
_cell.length_c   1.000
_cell.angle_alpha   90.00
_cell.angle_beta   90.00
_cell.angle_gamma   90.00
#
_symmetry.space_group_name_H-M   'P 1'
#
loop_
_entity.id
_entity.type
_entity.pdbx_description
1 polymer ?
#
loop_
_entity_poly.entity_id
_entity_poly.type
_entity_poly.pdbx_seq_one_letter_code
_entity_poly.pdbx_strand_id
1 'polypeptide(L)'
;MSRLVVVSNRVADFDNASQSGGLAVALADALRSRGGLWFGWDGNVVRAGTRVPPTVKKYQNVTTVTLPLTRKDYNEFYVGFSNSVLWPTFHYRLDLSTHQASFLTGYKRVNSKFADALSPLLKPDDIIWIHDYHLIPLATELRKRGHRHKIGFFLHIPFPPNDIFSATPGYEWIGKSLLSYDLVGFQTQTDLINFRHFVDTEFVDLATLGSDGYSIQGRACRAECFPIGIDVDAFRAIAHSKEADERIAFLQRRTTARTHIIGVDRLDYSKGLPSRLRAFRRLLQKYPVMHKRVTLMQIAPPTRENVEAYSDIREELEKLSGAINGEFADFDWTPVRYIHRSIPRHILAALLRGSQVGFITPLRDGMNLVAKEYVAAQTDDDPGVLVLSKFAGAADELREALIVNPYDIDEMANALYVALNMSVTERVERQVALLARIREHDAESWQENFLDSLTASRQRLAS
;
A
#
# COMPACT_ATOMS: atom_id res chain seq x y z
N MET A 1 4.77 6.99 29.49
CA MET A 1 4.99 6.98 28.03
C MET A 1 4.09 8.05 27.40
N SER A 2 4.58 8.78 26.41
CA SER A 2 3.79 9.74 25.65
C SER A 2 2.70 9.01 24.87
N ARG A 3 1.49 9.58 24.78
CA ARG A 3 0.37 8.99 24.05
C ARG A 3 0.62 9.09 22.55
N LEU A 4 0.40 8.00 21.82
CA LEU A 4 0.46 7.98 20.37
C LEU A 4 -0.86 8.48 19.77
N VAL A 5 -0.78 9.41 18.82
CA VAL A 5 -1.91 9.93 18.03
C VAL A 5 -1.66 9.59 16.57
N VAL A 6 -2.34 8.57 16.10
CA VAL A 6 -2.31 8.16 14.68
C VAL A 6 -3.36 8.95 13.90
N VAL A 7 -2.97 9.51 12.75
CA VAL A 7 -3.88 10.21 11.85
C VAL A 7 -3.79 9.59 10.47
N SER A 8 -4.92 9.11 9.94
CA SER A 8 -5.00 8.56 8.59
C SER A 8 -6.25 9.07 7.87
N ASN A 9 -6.25 9.00 6.55
CA ASN A 9 -7.42 9.42 5.78
C ASN A 9 -8.68 8.68 6.26
N ARG A 10 -8.60 7.35 6.47
CA ARG A 10 -9.72 6.55 6.93
C ARG A 10 -9.34 5.74 8.17
N VAL A 11 -10.18 5.81 9.20
CA VAL A 11 -10.03 5.00 10.41
C VAL A 11 -10.62 3.62 10.19
N ALA A 12 -9.91 2.57 10.59
CA ALA A 12 -10.42 1.21 10.55
C ALA A 12 -11.52 0.99 11.60
N ASP A 13 -12.48 0.14 11.28
CA ASP A 13 -13.47 -0.32 12.25
C ASP A 13 -12.92 -1.53 13.01
N PHE A 14 -12.64 -1.34 14.31
CA PHE A 14 -12.11 -2.40 15.16
C PHE A 14 -13.08 -3.57 15.36
N ASP A 15 -14.39 -3.32 15.17
CA ASP A 15 -15.43 -4.33 15.32
C ASP A 15 -15.56 -5.24 14.09
N ASN A 16 -14.93 -4.85 12.97
CA ASN A 16 -15.10 -5.52 11.69
C ASN A 16 -13.81 -6.24 11.25
N ALA A 17 -13.64 -7.48 11.67
CA ALA A 17 -12.48 -8.33 11.38
C ALA A 17 -12.26 -8.62 9.87
N SER A 18 -13.19 -8.24 8.99
CA SER A 18 -13.13 -8.46 7.54
C SER A 18 -12.40 -7.35 6.78
N GLN A 19 -11.77 -6.41 7.47
CA GLN A 19 -11.12 -5.27 6.81
C GLN A 19 -9.90 -5.72 5.98
N SER A 20 -10.05 -5.57 4.70
CA SER A 20 -9.00 -5.81 3.70
C SER A 20 -8.15 -4.56 3.51
N GLY A 21 -7.04 -4.46 4.21
CA GLY A 21 -6.07 -3.38 3.97
C GLY A 21 -4.88 -3.51 4.91
N GLY A 22 -3.73 -3.92 4.39
CA GLY A 22 -2.53 -4.16 5.21
C GLY A 22 -2.15 -2.99 6.10
N LEU A 23 -2.25 -1.74 5.61
CA LEU A 23 -2.00 -0.55 6.41
C LEU A 23 -2.95 -0.42 7.60
N ALA A 24 -4.26 -0.61 7.38
CA ALA A 24 -5.25 -0.46 8.44
C ALA A 24 -5.04 -1.51 9.54
N VAL A 25 -4.62 -2.72 9.17
CA VAL A 25 -4.26 -3.80 10.11
C VAL A 25 -3.01 -3.41 10.90
N ALA A 26 -1.93 -3.01 10.22
CA ALA A 26 -0.69 -2.61 10.87
C ALA A 26 -0.88 -1.46 11.87
N LEU A 27 -1.67 -0.44 11.53
CA LEU A 27 -1.96 0.68 12.43
C LEU A 27 -2.88 0.28 13.59
N ALA A 28 -3.84 -0.62 13.36
CA ALA A 28 -4.69 -1.14 14.42
C ALA A 28 -3.87 -1.95 15.43
N ASP A 29 -2.96 -2.79 14.96
CA ASP A 29 -2.08 -3.60 15.81
C ASP A 29 -1.10 -2.72 16.59
N ALA A 30 -0.53 -1.71 15.96
CA ALA A 30 0.27 -0.67 16.58
C ALA A 30 -0.44 0.00 17.77
N LEU A 31 -1.71 0.37 17.57
CA LEU A 31 -2.50 1.01 18.62
C LEU A 31 -2.99 0.02 19.69
N ARG A 32 -3.24 -1.25 19.33
CA ARG A 32 -3.61 -2.27 20.34
C ARG A 32 -2.48 -2.51 21.35
N SER A 33 -1.24 -2.54 20.88
CA SER A 33 -0.07 -2.77 21.76
C SER A 33 0.25 -1.57 22.65
N ARG A 34 0.21 -0.33 22.11
CA ARG A 34 0.63 0.89 22.84
C ARG A 34 -0.51 1.68 23.45
N GLY A 35 -1.72 1.51 22.98
CA GLY A 35 -2.83 2.41 23.25
C GLY A 35 -2.71 3.74 22.50
N GLY A 36 -3.75 4.57 22.57
CA GLY A 36 -3.68 5.90 21.98
C GLY A 36 -4.96 6.40 21.33
N LEU A 37 -4.79 7.32 20.40
CA LEU A 37 -5.85 7.95 19.64
C LEU A 37 -5.69 7.66 18.15
N TRP A 38 -6.76 7.22 17.47
CA TRP A 38 -6.81 7.15 16.01
C TRP A 38 -7.84 8.14 15.46
N PHE A 39 -7.37 9.08 14.67
CA PHE A 39 -8.18 10.15 14.11
C PHE A 39 -8.24 10.08 12.59
N GLY A 40 -9.43 10.34 12.01
CA GLY A 40 -9.61 10.42 10.56
C GLY A 40 -11.05 10.46 10.11
N TRP A 41 -11.28 10.17 8.82
CA TRP A 41 -12.60 10.08 8.20
C TRP A 41 -13.25 8.72 8.49
N ASP A 42 -14.57 8.72 8.75
CA ASP A 42 -15.37 7.51 9.00
C ASP A 42 -15.83 6.77 7.72
N GLY A 43 -15.58 7.35 6.55
CA GLY A 43 -16.05 6.84 5.26
C GLY A 43 -17.43 7.36 4.84
N ASN A 44 -18.14 8.09 5.69
CA ASN A 44 -19.45 8.63 5.39
C ASN A 44 -19.35 9.98 4.67
N VAL A 45 -20.33 10.22 3.78
CA VAL A 45 -20.46 11.48 3.04
C VAL A 45 -21.80 12.11 3.37
N VAL A 46 -21.76 13.34 3.90
CA VAL A 46 -22.93 14.10 4.32
C VAL A 46 -23.23 15.30 3.39
N ARG A 47 -24.43 15.85 3.47
CA ARG A 47 -24.80 17.06 2.71
C ARG A 47 -24.03 18.29 3.22
N ALA A 48 -23.83 19.26 2.34
CA ALA A 48 -23.24 20.55 2.70
C ALA A 48 -24.10 21.24 3.79
N GLY A 49 -23.44 21.92 4.74
CA GLY A 49 -24.12 22.61 5.85
C GLY A 49 -24.53 21.71 7.03
N THR A 50 -24.43 20.39 6.91
CA THR A 50 -24.68 19.48 8.03
C THR A 50 -23.52 19.55 9.02
N ARG A 51 -23.79 20.02 10.24
CA ARG A 51 -22.84 19.93 11.35
C ARG A 51 -22.98 18.56 12.02
N VAL A 52 -22.03 17.68 11.77
CA VAL A 52 -21.94 16.39 12.46
C VAL A 52 -20.76 16.48 13.42
N PRO A 53 -20.97 16.31 14.73
CA PRO A 53 -19.86 16.27 15.66
C PRO A 53 -19.00 15.02 15.37
N PRO A 54 -17.71 15.05 15.73
CA PRO A 54 -16.88 13.86 15.63
C PRO A 54 -17.46 12.71 16.45
N THR A 55 -17.46 11.51 15.85
CA THR A 55 -17.88 10.28 16.53
C THR A 55 -16.69 9.73 17.33
N VAL A 56 -16.88 9.50 18.62
CA VAL A 56 -15.87 8.95 19.51
C VAL A 56 -16.27 7.54 19.90
N LYS A 57 -15.40 6.56 19.65
CA LYS A 57 -15.54 5.19 20.13
C LYS A 57 -14.31 4.80 20.97
N LYS A 58 -14.50 4.01 22.01
CA LYS A 58 -13.42 3.52 22.89
C LYS A 58 -13.34 2.00 22.80
N TYR A 59 -12.13 1.50 22.59
CA TYR A 59 -11.79 0.09 22.51
C TYR A 59 -10.62 -0.20 23.44
N GLN A 60 -10.89 -0.71 24.64
CA GLN A 60 -9.85 -0.93 25.66
C GLN A 60 -8.96 0.32 25.86
N ASN A 61 -7.70 0.26 25.39
CA ASN A 61 -6.71 1.35 25.49
C ASN A 61 -6.67 2.27 24.27
N VAL A 62 -7.50 2.02 23.22
CA VAL A 62 -7.56 2.81 22.00
C VAL A 62 -8.83 3.65 21.97
N THR A 63 -8.70 4.92 21.60
CA THR A 63 -9.83 5.79 21.29
C THR A 63 -9.81 6.11 19.80
N THR A 64 -10.91 5.89 19.09
CA THR A 64 -11.06 6.36 17.71
C THR A 64 -11.93 7.62 17.70
N VAL A 65 -11.52 8.59 16.90
CA VAL A 65 -12.29 9.82 16.66
C VAL A 65 -12.42 10.02 15.17
N THR A 66 -13.64 10.00 14.66
CA THR A 66 -13.92 10.08 13.23
C THR A 66 -14.88 11.20 12.91
N LEU A 67 -14.74 11.75 11.70
CA LEU A 67 -15.64 12.76 11.16
C LEU A 67 -16.04 12.42 9.72
N PRO A 68 -17.28 12.77 9.31
CA PRO A 68 -17.72 12.62 7.92
C PRO A 68 -17.15 13.73 7.05
N LEU A 69 -17.05 13.46 5.75
CA LEU A 69 -16.79 14.49 4.73
C LEU A 69 -18.10 15.01 4.16
N THR A 70 -18.17 16.31 3.81
CA THR A 70 -19.26 16.79 2.98
C THR A 70 -19.11 16.27 1.55
N ARG A 71 -20.22 16.22 0.78
CA ARG A 71 -20.17 15.81 -0.64
C ARG A 71 -19.15 16.64 -1.42
N LYS A 72 -19.07 17.95 -1.17
CA LYS A 72 -18.09 18.82 -1.79
C LYS A 72 -16.65 18.45 -1.40
N ASP A 73 -16.40 18.23 -0.11
CA ASP A 73 -15.07 17.82 0.37
C ASP A 73 -14.68 16.45 -0.17
N TYR A 74 -15.59 15.49 -0.21
CA TYR A 74 -15.35 14.17 -0.79
C TYR A 74 -14.95 14.28 -2.27
N ASN A 75 -15.67 15.06 -3.07
CA ASN A 75 -15.40 15.22 -4.49
C ASN A 75 -14.08 15.97 -4.75
N GLU A 76 -13.82 17.07 -4.03
CA GLU A 76 -12.65 17.92 -4.29
C GLU A 76 -11.37 17.38 -3.65
N PHE A 77 -11.45 16.87 -2.41
CA PHE A 77 -10.30 16.36 -1.66
C PHE A 77 -9.98 14.90 -2.02
N TYR A 78 -10.97 14.00 -1.82
CA TYR A 78 -10.71 12.55 -1.93
C TYR A 78 -10.70 12.09 -3.39
N VAL A 79 -11.81 12.30 -4.13
CA VAL A 79 -11.89 11.90 -5.55
C VAL A 79 -10.94 12.75 -6.38
N GLY A 80 -11.01 14.09 -6.24
CA GLY A 80 -10.25 15.06 -7.02
C GLY A 80 -8.76 15.02 -6.68
N PHE A 81 -8.32 15.86 -5.73
CA PHE A 81 -6.88 16.07 -5.57
C PHE A 81 -6.12 14.81 -5.15
N SER A 82 -6.64 14.03 -4.20
CA SER A 82 -5.94 12.84 -3.74
C SER A 82 -5.87 11.74 -4.81
N ASN A 83 -6.99 11.38 -5.44
CA ASN A 83 -7.06 10.20 -6.29
C ASN A 83 -7.02 10.48 -7.80
N SER A 84 -7.35 11.70 -8.25
CA SER A 84 -7.23 12.07 -9.66
C SER A 84 -5.99 12.92 -9.96
N VAL A 85 -5.26 13.42 -8.94
CA VAL A 85 -4.02 14.18 -9.12
C VAL A 85 -2.84 13.47 -8.46
N LEU A 86 -2.80 13.36 -7.12
CA LEU A 86 -1.64 12.82 -6.42
C LEU A 86 -1.41 11.33 -6.70
N TRP A 87 -2.45 10.51 -6.65
CA TRP A 87 -2.32 9.08 -6.87
C TRP A 87 -1.68 8.74 -8.23
N PRO A 88 -2.19 9.22 -9.39
CA PRO A 88 -1.55 8.95 -10.66
C PRO A 88 -0.14 9.56 -10.76
N THR A 89 0.09 10.78 -10.28
CA THR A 89 1.42 11.40 -10.30
C THR A 89 2.44 10.57 -9.52
N PHE A 90 2.11 10.13 -8.30
CA PHE A 90 3.01 9.33 -7.46
C PHE A 90 3.24 7.91 -8.02
N HIS A 91 2.35 7.42 -8.88
CA HIS A 91 2.53 6.17 -9.62
C HIS A 91 3.05 6.38 -11.05
N TYR A 92 3.57 7.58 -11.39
CA TYR A 92 4.21 7.93 -12.67
C TYR A 92 3.24 7.84 -13.87
N ARG A 93 1.95 8.07 -13.63
CA ARG A 93 0.88 8.05 -14.62
C ARG A 93 0.31 9.45 -14.83
N LEU A 94 1.16 10.39 -15.28
CA LEU A 94 0.75 11.76 -15.58
C LEU A 94 -0.37 11.82 -16.64
N ASP A 95 -0.39 10.85 -17.54
CA ASP A 95 -1.44 10.65 -18.55
C ASP A 95 -2.85 10.47 -17.95
N LEU A 96 -2.95 9.99 -16.72
CA LEU A 96 -4.21 9.80 -15.98
C LEU A 96 -4.49 10.91 -14.97
N SER A 97 -3.60 11.89 -14.86
CA SER A 97 -3.78 13.00 -13.90
C SER A 97 -4.75 14.03 -14.45
N THR A 98 -5.78 14.35 -13.67
CA THR A 98 -6.81 15.32 -14.05
C THR A 98 -6.84 16.48 -13.07
N HIS A 99 -6.63 17.70 -13.57
CA HIS A 99 -6.52 18.91 -12.75
C HIS A 99 -7.75 19.80 -12.84
N GLN A 100 -8.24 20.24 -11.68
CA GLN A 100 -9.21 21.32 -11.53
C GLN A 100 -8.78 22.21 -10.35
N ALA A 101 -8.90 23.52 -10.49
CA ALA A 101 -8.51 24.47 -9.42
C ALA A 101 -9.24 24.23 -8.09
N SER A 102 -10.48 23.72 -8.15
CA SER A 102 -11.28 23.35 -6.97
C SER A 102 -10.65 22.19 -6.19
N PHE A 103 -9.93 21.28 -6.85
CA PHE A 103 -9.35 20.10 -6.20
C PHE A 103 -8.27 20.48 -5.17
N LEU A 104 -7.30 21.32 -5.55
CA LEU A 104 -6.28 21.81 -4.62
C LEU A 104 -6.91 22.64 -3.49
N THR A 105 -7.91 23.46 -3.81
CA THR A 105 -8.64 24.24 -2.79
C THR A 105 -9.36 23.33 -1.80
N GLY A 106 -10.01 22.27 -2.29
CA GLY A 106 -10.66 21.27 -1.45
C GLY A 106 -9.66 20.50 -0.57
N TYR A 107 -8.51 20.15 -1.12
CA TYR A 107 -7.45 19.46 -0.40
C TYR A 107 -6.90 20.31 0.76
N LYS A 108 -6.63 21.59 0.51
CA LYS A 108 -6.24 22.56 1.55
C LYS A 108 -7.31 22.70 2.63
N ARG A 109 -8.58 22.86 2.22
CA ARG A 109 -9.72 23.05 3.13
C ARG A 109 -9.93 21.84 4.06
N VAL A 110 -9.87 20.61 3.53
CA VAL A 110 -10.09 19.41 4.34
C VAL A 110 -8.96 19.20 5.34
N ASN A 111 -7.71 19.40 4.95
CA ASN A 111 -6.58 19.31 5.87
C ASN A 111 -6.65 20.37 6.98
N SER A 112 -7.12 21.60 6.66
CA SER A 112 -7.39 22.62 7.69
C SER A 112 -8.51 22.18 8.65
N LYS A 113 -9.63 21.62 8.14
CA LYS A 113 -10.71 21.07 8.97
C LYS A 113 -10.24 19.93 9.87
N PHE A 114 -9.36 19.04 9.36
CA PHE A 114 -8.79 17.98 10.17
C PHE A 114 -7.94 18.53 11.29
N ALA A 115 -7.13 19.56 11.03
CA ALA A 115 -6.36 20.23 12.06
C ALA A 115 -7.25 20.91 13.11
N ASP A 116 -8.35 21.58 12.70
CA ASP A 116 -9.32 22.18 13.62
C ASP A 116 -9.98 21.15 14.54
N ALA A 117 -10.36 19.98 13.99
CA ALA A 117 -11.01 18.93 14.75
C ALA A 117 -10.04 18.13 15.63
N LEU A 118 -8.78 17.98 15.21
CA LEU A 118 -7.76 17.27 15.98
C LEU A 118 -7.18 18.10 17.12
N SER A 119 -6.98 19.41 16.92
CA SER A 119 -6.33 20.31 17.88
C SER A 119 -6.87 20.22 19.32
N PRO A 120 -8.20 20.23 19.57
CA PRO A 120 -8.73 20.15 20.94
C PRO A 120 -8.55 18.77 21.61
N LEU A 121 -8.17 17.74 20.84
CA LEU A 121 -7.97 16.37 21.33
C LEU A 121 -6.53 16.11 21.76
N LEU A 122 -5.60 16.99 21.37
CA LEU A 122 -4.17 16.83 21.62
C LEU A 122 -3.81 17.23 23.07
N LYS A 123 -2.93 16.44 23.67
CA LYS A 123 -2.31 16.69 24.98
C LYS A 123 -0.86 17.13 24.79
N PRO A 124 -0.25 17.90 25.70
CA PRO A 124 1.08 18.51 25.51
C PRO A 124 2.19 17.55 25.09
N ASP A 125 2.17 16.30 25.60
CA ASP A 125 3.22 15.30 25.37
C ASP A 125 2.86 14.26 24.30
N ASP A 126 1.81 14.50 23.50
CA ASP A 126 1.42 13.58 22.44
C ASP A 126 2.47 13.50 21.33
N ILE A 127 2.67 12.30 20.80
CA ILE A 127 3.43 12.04 19.56
C ILE A 127 2.41 11.85 18.45
N ILE A 128 2.50 12.62 17.37
CA ILE A 128 1.55 12.59 16.27
C ILE A 128 2.20 11.87 15.08
N TRP A 129 1.53 10.84 14.56
CA TRP A 129 1.98 10.07 13.41
C TRP A 129 0.92 10.12 12.30
N ILE A 130 1.24 10.85 11.23
CA ILE A 130 0.33 11.15 10.12
C ILE A 130 0.67 10.24 8.94
N HIS A 131 -0.36 9.66 8.31
CA HIS A 131 -0.19 8.68 7.26
C HIS A 131 -0.79 9.12 5.94
N ASP A 132 0.05 8.97 4.92
CA ASP A 132 -0.25 8.89 3.51
C ASP A 132 -0.61 10.21 2.83
N TYR A 133 -0.56 10.19 1.50
CA TYR A 133 -0.63 11.33 0.60
C TYR A 133 -1.86 12.23 0.74
N HIS A 134 -2.91 11.74 1.36
CA HIS A 134 -4.10 12.55 1.64
C HIS A 134 -3.83 13.69 2.63
N LEU A 135 -2.86 13.52 3.52
CA LEU A 135 -2.66 14.37 4.69
C LEU A 135 -1.29 15.07 4.72
N ILE A 136 -0.62 15.18 3.56
CA ILE A 136 0.70 15.83 3.47
C ILE A 136 0.73 17.20 4.16
N PRO A 137 -0.26 18.12 4.01
CA PRO A 137 -0.16 19.45 4.60
C PRO A 137 -0.63 19.54 6.06
N LEU A 138 -1.04 18.41 6.69
CA LEU A 138 -1.66 18.45 8.01
C LEU A 138 -0.70 18.98 9.09
N ALA A 139 0.60 18.65 9.04
CA ALA A 139 1.58 19.23 9.96
C ALA A 139 1.66 20.75 9.82
N THR A 140 1.70 21.29 8.60
CA THR A 140 1.67 22.73 8.35
C THR A 140 0.45 23.39 9.00
N GLU A 141 -0.72 22.77 8.88
CA GLU A 141 -1.96 23.28 9.49
C GLU A 141 -1.95 23.21 11.01
N LEU A 142 -1.38 22.16 11.61
CA LEU A 142 -1.19 22.06 13.07
C LEU A 142 -0.17 23.10 13.57
N ARG A 143 0.93 23.32 12.85
CA ARG A 143 1.94 24.32 13.19
C ARG A 143 1.35 25.75 13.17
N LYS A 144 0.51 26.09 12.19
CA LYS A 144 -0.22 27.38 12.15
C LYS A 144 -1.10 27.60 13.39
N ARG A 145 -1.60 26.53 14.01
CA ARG A 145 -2.41 26.56 15.23
C ARG A 145 -1.57 26.52 16.53
N GLY A 146 -0.25 26.65 16.40
CA GLY A 146 0.66 26.74 17.56
C GLY A 146 1.13 25.40 18.10
N HIS A 147 0.76 24.27 17.50
CA HIS A 147 1.20 22.95 17.97
C HIS A 147 2.71 22.74 17.77
N ARG A 148 3.40 22.33 18.83
CA ARG A 148 4.86 22.08 18.84
C ARG A 148 5.21 20.60 19.07
N HIS A 149 4.24 19.71 19.02
CA HIS A 149 4.40 18.28 19.19
C HIS A 149 5.46 17.71 18.23
N LYS A 150 6.01 16.54 18.57
CA LYS A 150 6.72 15.69 17.61
C LYS A 150 5.72 15.16 16.61
N ILE A 151 5.91 15.47 15.32
CA ILE A 151 5.01 15.08 14.23
C ILE A 151 5.83 14.32 13.18
N GLY A 152 5.52 13.02 13.01
CA GLY A 152 6.03 12.20 11.94
C GLY A 152 5.02 12.07 10.81
N PHE A 153 5.52 11.91 9.60
CA PHE A 153 4.74 11.59 8.41
C PHE A 153 5.26 10.31 7.76
N PHE A 154 4.36 9.46 7.29
CA PHE A 154 4.73 8.27 6.54
C PHE A 154 4.00 8.20 5.21
N LEU A 155 4.76 8.11 4.12
CA LEU A 155 4.22 7.95 2.78
C LEU A 155 4.17 6.46 2.40
N HIS A 156 2.97 5.94 2.13
CA HIS A 156 2.77 4.53 1.80
C HIS A 156 2.84 4.21 0.31
N ILE A 157 2.82 5.24 -0.54
CA ILE A 157 2.93 5.15 -2.00
C ILE A 157 4.32 5.64 -2.44
N PRO A 158 4.76 5.36 -3.67
CA PRO A 158 6.05 5.83 -4.15
C PRO A 158 6.17 7.35 -4.08
N PHE A 159 7.38 7.87 -3.88
CA PHE A 159 7.67 9.28 -4.12
C PHE A 159 8.30 9.44 -5.51
N PRO A 160 7.72 10.27 -6.41
CA PRO A 160 8.18 10.37 -7.78
C PRO A 160 9.48 11.17 -7.91
N PRO A 161 10.24 10.98 -9.02
CA PRO A 161 11.32 11.89 -9.41
C PRO A 161 10.84 13.33 -9.56
N ASN A 162 11.77 14.28 -9.41
CA ASN A 162 11.45 15.72 -9.46
C ASN A 162 10.68 16.12 -10.72
N ASP A 163 11.11 15.66 -11.90
CA ASP A 163 10.48 15.99 -13.18
C ASP A 163 8.99 15.57 -13.27
N ILE A 164 8.65 14.47 -12.58
CA ILE A 164 7.26 13.98 -12.51
C ILE A 164 6.48 14.75 -11.45
N PHE A 165 7.09 14.99 -10.27
CA PHE A 165 6.39 15.65 -9.18
C PHE A 165 6.13 17.13 -9.49
N SER A 166 7.08 17.83 -10.10
CA SER A 166 6.96 19.24 -10.49
C SER A 166 5.91 19.50 -11.58
N ALA A 167 5.49 18.47 -12.32
CA ALA A 167 4.34 18.57 -13.22
C ALA A 167 2.99 18.71 -12.47
N THR A 168 2.95 18.49 -11.14
CA THR A 168 1.72 18.60 -10.35
C THR A 168 1.44 20.06 -9.99
N PRO A 169 0.28 20.65 -10.35
CA PRO A 169 -0.08 21.99 -9.89
C PRO A 169 -0.05 22.11 -8.37
N GLY A 170 0.76 23.06 -7.87
CA GLY A 170 0.95 23.28 -6.45
C GLY A 170 2.00 22.38 -5.79
N TYR A 171 2.84 21.71 -6.57
CA TYR A 171 3.90 20.82 -6.08
C TYR A 171 4.84 21.48 -5.06
N GLU A 172 5.22 22.76 -5.28
CA GLU A 172 6.02 23.52 -4.33
C GLU A 172 5.38 23.62 -2.95
N TRP A 173 4.07 23.94 -2.93
CA TRP A 173 3.33 24.02 -1.68
C TRP A 173 3.20 22.67 -0.99
N ILE A 174 3.00 21.58 -1.74
CA ILE A 174 2.92 20.22 -1.23
C ILE A 174 4.29 19.81 -0.67
N GLY A 175 5.37 20.01 -1.44
CA GLY A 175 6.73 19.67 -1.03
C GLY A 175 7.17 20.46 0.21
N LYS A 176 6.90 21.77 0.25
CA LYS A 176 7.15 22.60 1.43
C LYS A 176 6.38 22.12 2.66
N SER A 177 5.19 21.55 2.46
CA SER A 177 4.40 21.00 3.56
C SER A 177 5.05 19.77 4.20
N LEU A 178 5.76 18.95 3.43
CA LEU A 178 6.54 17.82 3.97
C LEU A 178 7.66 18.28 4.90
N LEU A 179 8.23 19.44 4.66
CA LEU A 179 9.28 20.00 5.51
C LEU A 179 8.76 20.62 6.84
N SER A 180 7.44 20.56 7.09
CA SER A 180 6.82 20.93 8.37
C SER A 180 6.82 19.79 9.41
N TYR A 181 7.19 18.59 8.99
CA TYR A 181 7.32 17.41 9.85
C TYR A 181 8.69 17.36 10.54
N ASP A 182 8.78 16.66 11.67
CA ASP A 182 10.07 16.37 12.31
C ASP A 182 10.76 15.16 11.67
N LEU A 183 9.95 14.20 11.14
CA LEU A 183 10.41 13.02 10.42
C LEU A 183 9.46 12.69 9.27
N VAL A 184 10.00 12.45 8.09
CA VAL A 184 9.29 11.93 6.92
C VAL A 184 9.82 10.54 6.59
N GLY A 185 8.95 9.54 6.64
CA GLY A 185 9.28 8.15 6.34
C GLY A 185 8.82 7.72 4.95
N PHE A 186 9.66 6.94 4.28
CA PHE A 186 9.43 6.37 2.96
C PHE A 186 9.54 4.85 2.99
N GLN A 187 8.98 4.19 1.97
CA GLN A 187 9.02 2.74 1.84
C GLN A 187 10.36 2.22 1.34
N THR A 188 11.00 2.95 0.42
CA THR A 188 12.21 2.50 -0.27
C THR A 188 13.30 3.56 -0.27
N GLN A 189 14.54 3.12 -0.48
CA GLN A 189 15.66 4.05 -0.68
C GLN A 189 15.47 4.91 -1.93
N THR A 190 14.85 4.37 -2.98
CA THR A 190 14.55 5.14 -4.19
C THR A 190 13.61 6.31 -3.90
N ASP A 191 12.56 6.09 -3.10
CA ASP A 191 11.64 7.17 -2.69
C ASP A 191 12.36 8.25 -1.89
N LEU A 192 13.22 7.84 -0.95
CA LEU A 192 14.03 8.75 -0.14
C LEU A 192 15.00 9.58 -1.01
N ILE A 193 15.66 8.95 -1.97
CA ILE A 193 16.57 9.63 -2.90
C ILE A 193 15.80 10.64 -3.76
N ASN A 194 14.64 10.25 -4.29
CA ASN A 194 13.77 11.14 -5.07
C ASN A 194 13.33 12.35 -4.26
N PHE A 195 12.91 12.12 -3.00
CA PHE A 195 12.52 13.22 -2.10
C PHE A 195 13.69 14.16 -1.81
N ARG A 196 14.87 13.63 -1.50
CA ARG A 196 16.08 14.44 -1.27
C ARG A 196 16.45 15.27 -2.49
N HIS A 197 16.46 14.63 -3.66
CA HIS A 197 16.75 15.34 -4.92
C HIS A 197 15.72 16.45 -5.19
N PHE A 198 14.44 16.21 -4.92
CA PHE A 198 13.40 17.23 -5.01
C PHE A 198 13.68 18.41 -4.08
N VAL A 199 14.00 18.17 -2.80
CA VAL A 199 14.28 19.24 -1.83
C VAL A 199 15.53 20.03 -2.22
N ASP A 200 16.59 19.34 -2.62
CA ASP A 200 17.87 19.95 -3.01
C ASP A 200 17.74 20.78 -4.29
N THR A 201 16.78 20.46 -5.16
CA THR A 201 16.54 21.19 -6.42
C THR A 201 15.58 22.38 -6.22
N GLU A 202 14.44 22.15 -5.58
CA GLU A 202 13.35 23.13 -5.53
C GLU A 202 13.47 24.08 -4.32
N PHE A 203 14.21 23.71 -3.28
CA PHE A 203 14.32 24.49 -2.05
C PHE A 203 15.76 24.82 -1.66
N VAL A 204 16.67 24.91 -2.63
CA VAL A 204 18.10 25.21 -2.41
C VAL A 204 18.35 26.46 -1.56
N ASP A 205 17.54 27.50 -1.72
CA ASP A 205 17.65 28.76 -0.97
C ASP A 205 16.89 28.75 0.36
N LEU A 206 16.08 27.77 0.61
CA LEU A 206 15.18 27.69 1.79
C LEU A 206 15.55 26.60 2.76
N ALA A 207 16.13 25.50 2.27
CA ALA A 207 16.49 24.34 3.05
C ALA A 207 17.99 24.14 3.09
N THR A 208 18.57 24.14 4.27
CA THR A 208 20.00 23.79 4.45
C THR A 208 20.09 22.33 4.85
N LEU A 209 20.81 21.53 4.08
CA LEU A 209 21.11 20.15 4.45
C LEU A 209 22.19 20.15 5.54
N GLY A 210 21.85 19.67 6.73
CA GLY A 210 22.78 19.42 7.82
C GLY A 210 23.01 17.93 8.04
N SER A 211 23.86 17.58 9.02
CA SER A 211 24.08 16.17 9.44
C SER A 211 22.81 15.43 9.82
N ASP A 212 21.80 16.16 10.32
CA ASP A 212 20.56 15.61 10.89
C ASP A 212 19.32 15.83 10.00
N GLY A 213 19.51 16.16 8.72
CA GLY A 213 18.43 16.41 7.76
C GLY A 213 18.34 17.87 7.31
N TYR A 214 17.16 18.25 6.80
CA TYR A 214 16.92 19.59 6.27
C TYR A 214 16.53 20.57 7.38
N SER A 215 17.14 21.77 7.38
CA SER A 215 16.73 22.87 8.26
C SER A 215 16.01 23.94 7.46
N ILE A 216 14.75 24.23 7.83
CA ILE A 216 13.95 25.32 7.25
C ILE A 216 13.43 26.21 8.36
N GLN A 217 13.73 27.51 8.29
CA GLN A 217 13.27 28.51 9.26
C GLN A 217 13.52 28.08 10.72
N GLY A 218 14.69 27.49 10.98
CA GLY A 218 15.09 27.02 12.32
C GLY A 218 14.43 25.73 12.79
N ARG A 219 13.69 25.05 11.92
CA ARG A 219 13.12 23.72 12.17
C ARG A 219 13.88 22.67 11.36
N ALA A 220 14.18 21.55 11.99
CA ALA A 220 14.78 20.43 11.31
C ALA A 220 13.70 19.43 10.91
N CYS A 221 13.83 18.90 9.68
CA CYS A 221 13.04 17.80 9.13
C CYS A 221 14.01 16.70 8.69
N ARG A 222 13.85 15.49 9.24
CA ARG A 222 14.60 14.31 8.81
C ARG A 222 13.79 13.53 7.79
N ALA A 223 14.47 12.82 6.91
CA ALA A 223 13.86 11.95 5.93
C ALA A 223 14.61 10.61 5.92
N GLU A 224 13.89 9.52 6.17
CA GLU A 224 14.48 8.18 6.36
C GLU A 224 13.61 7.10 5.68
N CYS A 225 14.21 5.92 5.45
CA CYS A 225 13.53 4.78 4.85
C CYS A 225 13.13 3.77 5.94
N PHE A 226 11.86 3.38 5.95
CA PHE A 226 11.28 2.39 6.88
C PHE A 226 10.34 1.48 6.09
N PRO A 227 10.81 0.37 5.53
CA PRO A 227 9.96 -0.54 4.76
C PRO A 227 8.92 -1.21 5.67
N ILE A 228 7.63 -1.03 5.34
CA ILE A 228 6.54 -1.63 6.14
C ILE A 228 6.49 -3.13 5.97
N GLY A 229 6.33 -3.85 7.08
CA GLY A 229 6.13 -5.29 7.13
C GLY A 229 4.68 -5.73 7.37
N ILE A 230 4.53 -7.03 7.60
CA ILE A 230 3.29 -7.67 8.05
C ILE A 230 3.57 -8.39 9.38
N ASP A 231 2.52 -8.68 10.15
CA ASP A 231 2.61 -9.66 11.23
C ASP A 231 2.70 -11.07 10.61
N VAL A 232 3.94 -11.57 10.49
CA VAL A 232 4.25 -12.83 9.82
C VAL A 232 3.63 -14.01 10.55
N ASP A 233 3.76 -14.07 11.86
CA ASP A 233 3.31 -15.23 12.65
C ASP A 233 1.79 -15.30 12.73
N ALA A 234 1.10 -14.16 12.90
CA ALA A 234 -0.36 -14.11 12.82
C ALA A 234 -0.87 -14.49 11.43
N PHE A 235 -0.20 -14.07 10.34
CA PHE A 235 -0.61 -14.44 9.00
C PHE A 235 -0.37 -15.94 8.72
N ARG A 236 0.77 -16.48 9.15
CA ARG A 236 1.06 -17.92 9.08
C ARG A 236 0.03 -18.75 9.85
N ALA A 237 -0.33 -18.31 11.06
CA ALA A 237 -1.35 -19.01 11.86
C ALA A 237 -2.70 -19.10 11.13
N ILE A 238 -3.12 -18.04 10.44
CA ILE A 238 -4.33 -18.03 9.61
C ILE A 238 -4.17 -18.95 8.40
N ALA A 239 -3.05 -18.86 7.68
CA ALA A 239 -2.79 -19.64 6.47
C ALA A 239 -2.67 -21.16 6.75
N HIS A 240 -2.22 -21.54 7.94
CA HIS A 240 -2.05 -22.95 8.36
C HIS A 240 -3.12 -23.44 9.33
N SER A 241 -4.26 -22.74 9.40
CA SER A 241 -5.42 -23.17 10.19
C SER A 241 -6.13 -24.37 9.55
N LYS A 242 -6.85 -25.15 10.37
CA LYS A 242 -7.68 -26.27 9.89
C LYS A 242 -8.70 -25.82 8.82
N GLU A 243 -9.27 -24.64 8.98
CA GLU A 243 -10.19 -24.07 7.99
C GLU A 243 -9.49 -23.83 6.64
N ALA A 244 -8.24 -23.37 6.66
CA ALA A 244 -7.44 -23.21 5.45
C ALA A 244 -7.14 -24.56 4.78
N ASP A 245 -6.82 -25.62 5.56
CA ASP A 245 -6.60 -26.98 5.04
C ASP A 245 -7.86 -27.52 4.34
N GLU A 246 -9.02 -27.38 4.97
CA GLU A 246 -10.31 -27.81 4.41
C GLU A 246 -10.61 -27.06 3.10
N ARG A 247 -10.28 -25.75 3.04
CA ARG A 247 -10.47 -24.93 1.86
C ARG A 247 -9.56 -25.33 0.71
N ILE A 248 -8.29 -25.57 0.99
CA ILE A 248 -7.31 -26.02 -0.02
C ILE A 248 -7.72 -27.40 -0.55
N ALA A 249 -8.04 -28.34 0.31
CA ALA A 249 -8.51 -29.66 -0.10
C ALA A 249 -9.78 -29.60 -0.97
N PHE A 250 -10.70 -28.69 -0.65
CA PHE A 250 -11.90 -28.45 -1.46
C PHE A 250 -11.55 -27.94 -2.87
N LEU A 251 -10.62 -26.97 -2.96
CA LEU A 251 -10.16 -26.42 -4.25
C LEU A 251 -9.46 -27.48 -5.09
N GLN A 252 -8.56 -28.25 -4.51
CA GLN A 252 -7.80 -29.31 -5.18
C GLN A 252 -8.74 -30.38 -5.77
N ARG A 253 -9.75 -30.82 -5.03
CA ARG A 253 -10.75 -31.78 -5.52
C ARG A 253 -11.54 -31.26 -6.73
N ARG A 254 -11.83 -29.94 -6.76
CA ARG A 254 -12.62 -29.34 -7.85
C ARG A 254 -11.81 -28.95 -9.08
N THR A 255 -10.50 -28.85 -8.96
CA THR A 255 -9.62 -28.38 -10.05
C THR A 255 -8.79 -29.49 -10.68
N THR A 256 -9.07 -30.75 -10.35
CA THR A 256 -8.41 -31.94 -10.91
C THR A 256 -6.87 -31.82 -10.89
N ALA A 257 -6.30 -31.55 -9.68
CA ALA A 257 -4.85 -31.45 -9.46
C ALA A 257 -4.09 -30.43 -10.34
N ARG A 258 -4.77 -29.39 -10.82
CA ARG A 258 -4.12 -28.33 -11.60
C ARG A 258 -3.34 -27.37 -10.71
N THR A 259 -2.23 -26.89 -11.23
CA THR A 259 -1.42 -25.87 -10.57
C THR A 259 -2.09 -24.51 -10.62
N HIS A 260 -2.16 -23.83 -9.49
CA HIS A 260 -2.72 -22.49 -9.39
C HIS A 260 -1.61 -21.43 -9.40
N ILE A 261 -1.82 -20.43 -10.25
CA ILE A 261 -1.13 -19.13 -10.22
C ILE A 261 -2.11 -18.15 -9.61
N ILE A 262 -1.69 -17.33 -8.65
CA ILE A 262 -2.55 -16.35 -8.00
C ILE A 262 -2.02 -14.94 -8.15
N GLY A 263 -2.89 -14.03 -8.59
CA GLY A 263 -2.68 -12.58 -8.55
C GLY A 263 -3.75 -11.93 -7.69
N VAL A 264 -3.35 -11.11 -6.74
CA VAL A 264 -4.27 -10.42 -5.82
C VAL A 264 -3.88 -8.96 -5.72
N ASP A 265 -4.71 -8.09 -6.23
CA ASP A 265 -4.56 -6.63 -6.10
C ASP A 265 -5.94 -5.98 -6.21
N ARG A 266 -6.11 -4.82 -5.59
CA ARG A 266 -7.28 -3.99 -5.87
C ARG A 266 -7.34 -3.68 -7.36
N LEU A 267 -8.54 -3.49 -7.89
CA LEU A 267 -8.72 -3.05 -9.27
C LEU A 267 -8.16 -1.62 -9.42
N ASP A 268 -6.90 -1.52 -9.80
CA ASP A 268 -6.16 -0.26 -9.89
C ASP A 268 -5.16 -0.33 -11.06
N TYR A 269 -5.08 0.73 -11.84
CA TYR A 269 -4.21 0.79 -13.02
C TYR A 269 -2.72 0.68 -12.68
N SER A 270 -2.32 1.09 -11.47
CA SER A 270 -0.93 0.95 -11.01
C SER A 270 -0.52 -0.51 -10.78
N LYS A 271 -1.48 -1.44 -10.68
CA LYS A 271 -1.24 -2.84 -10.34
C LYS A 271 -0.92 -3.75 -11.53
N GLY A 272 -0.95 -3.22 -12.76
CA GLY A 272 -0.52 -3.96 -13.97
C GLY A 272 -1.37 -5.17 -14.32
N LEU A 273 -2.64 -5.19 -13.91
CA LEU A 273 -3.53 -6.34 -14.08
C LEU A 273 -3.70 -6.76 -15.55
N PRO A 274 -3.89 -5.85 -16.54
CA PRO A 274 -3.96 -6.23 -17.94
C PRO A 274 -2.66 -6.87 -18.46
N SER A 275 -1.50 -6.32 -18.09
CA SER A 275 -0.19 -6.88 -18.46
C SER A 275 -0.01 -8.28 -17.88
N ARG A 276 -0.48 -8.53 -16.66
CA ARG A 276 -0.48 -9.85 -16.00
C ARG A 276 -1.29 -10.88 -16.79
N LEU A 277 -2.50 -10.52 -17.24
CA LEU A 277 -3.33 -11.40 -18.07
C LEU A 277 -2.68 -11.65 -19.44
N ARG A 278 -2.08 -10.63 -20.07
CA ARG A 278 -1.35 -10.79 -21.33
C ARG A 278 -0.13 -11.71 -21.17
N ALA A 279 0.61 -11.60 -20.07
CA ALA A 279 1.73 -12.48 -19.79
C ALA A 279 1.29 -13.94 -19.59
N PHE A 280 0.16 -14.16 -18.90
CA PHE A 280 -0.42 -15.50 -18.78
C PHE A 280 -0.89 -16.06 -20.14
N ARG A 281 -1.55 -15.25 -20.98
CA ARG A 281 -1.86 -15.62 -22.36
C ARG A 281 -0.62 -16.01 -23.12
N ARG A 282 0.45 -15.21 -23.01
CA ARG A 282 1.74 -15.45 -23.67
C ARG A 282 2.40 -16.74 -23.18
N LEU A 283 2.31 -17.07 -21.90
CA LEU A 283 2.73 -18.37 -21.36
C LEU A 283 2.03 -19.52 -22.07
N LEU A 284 0.71 -19.47 -22.22
CA LEU A 284 -0.05 -20.52 -22.89
C LEU A 284 0.29 -20.64 -24.38
N GLN A 285 0.50 -19.50 -25.08
CA GLN A 285 0.90 -19.49 -26.48
C GLN A 285 2.30 -20.08 -26.71
N LYS A 286 3.25 -19.69 -25.84
CA LYS A 286 4.66 -20.07 -25.99
C LYS A 286 4.94 -21.50 -25.51
N TYR A 287 4.20 -21.97 -24.52
CA TYR A 287 4.41 -23.24 -23.86
C TYR A 287 3.12 -24.08 -23.84
N PRO A 288 2.73 -24.72 -24.98
CA PRO A 288 1.50 -25.51 -25.08
C PRO A 288 1.40 -26.64 -24.04
N VAL A 289 2.55 -27.13 -23.52
CA VAL A 289 2.61 -28.13 -22.46
C VAL A 289 1.90 -27.65 -21.17
N MET A 290 1.69 -26.35 -21.00
CA MET A 290 0.97 -25.76 -19.84
C MET A 290 -0.55 -25.79 -20.00
N HIS A 291 -1.08 -26.08 -21.19
CA HIS A 291 -2.52 -26.21 -21.40
C HIS A 291 -3.10 -27.30 -20.48
N LYS A 292 -4.24 -27.02 -19.88
CA LYS A 292 -4.96 -27.88 -18.93
C LYS A 292 -4.20 -28.17 -17.60
N ARG A 293 -2.95 -27.71 -17.47
CA ARG A 293 -2.14 -27.91 -16.26
C ARG A 293 -2.17 -26.74 -15.28
N VAL A 294 -2.37 -25.54 -15.79
CA VAL A 294 -2.30 -24.31 -14.98
C VAL A 294 -3.60 -23.49 -15.08
N THR A 295 -3.94 -22.81 -14.00
CA THR A 295 -5.05 -21.85 -13.97
C THR A 295 -4.60 -20.59 -13.24
N LEU A 296 -4.81 -19.42 -13.86
CA LEU A 296 -4.60 -18.14 -13.22
C LEU A 296 -5.87 -17.72 -12.46
N MET A 297 -5.75 -17.54 -11.16
CA MET A 297 -6.77 -16.92 -10.31
C MET A 297 -6.40 -15.45 -10.11
N GLN A 298 -7.13 -14.54 -10.78
CA GLN A 298 -6.97 -13.11 -10.61
C GLN A 298 -8.07 -12.56 -9.72
N ILE A 299 -7.71 -12.15 -8.50
CA ILE A 299 -8.61 -11.50 -7.53
C ILE A 299 -8.39 -10.00 -7.62
N ALA A 300 -9.44 -9.26 -7.97
CA ALA A 300 -9.39 -7.81 -8.15
C ALA A 300 -10.62 -7.14 -7.50
N PRO A 301 -10.64 -6.96 -6.17
CA PRO A 301 -11.73 -6.28 -5.50
C PRO A 301 -11.88 -4.83 -6.01
N PRO A 302 -13.13 -4.35 -6.13
CA PRO A 302 -13.41 -3.00 -6.59
C PRO A 302 -12.81 -1.94 -5.66
N THR A 303 -12.37 -0.84 -6.25
CA THR A 303 -11.91 0.35 -5.52
C THR A 303 -12.20 1.60 -6.35
N ARG A 304 -12.46 2.73 -5.70
CA ARG A 304 -12.58 4.05 -6.35
C ARG A 304 -13.45 4.08 -7.62
N GLU A 305 -14.56 3.36 -7.63
CA GLU A 305 -15.47 3.20 -8.79
C GLU A 305 -16.00 4.52 -9.36
N ASN A 306 -15.83 5.65 -8.65
CA ASN A 306 -16.22 6.99 -9.10
C ASN A 306 -15.14 7.70 -9.94
N VAL A 307 -14.03 7.06 -10.27
CA VAL A 307 -12.95 7.58 -11.12
C VAL A 307 -12.92 6.78 -12.42
N GLU A 308 -13.06 7.44 -13.55
CA GLU A 308 -13.25 6.86 -14.90
C GLU A 308 -12.17 5.81 -15.26
N ALA A 309 -10.90 6.11 -14.99
CA ALA A 309 -9.78 5.20 -15.26
C ALA A 309 -9.92 3.80 -14.61
N TYR A 310 -10.73 3.67 -13.56
CA TYR A 310 -10.99 2.38 -12.90
C TYR A 310 -12.11 1.59 -13.61
N SER A 311 -13.04 2.28 -14.27
CA SER A 311 -14.04 1.66 -15.14
C SER A 311 -13.37 1.05 -16.37
N ASP A 312 -12.48 1.80 -17.01
CA ASP A 312 -11.78 1.38 -18.23
C ASP A 312 -10.95 0.12 -17.99
N ILE A 313 -10.19 0.08 -16.90
CA ILE A 313 -9.38 -1.08 -16.57
C ILE A 313 -10.23 -2.33 -16.25
N ARG A 314 -11.43 -2.13 -15.67
CA ARG A 314 -12.38 -3.22 -15.44
C ARG A 314 -12.84 -3.83 -16.77
N GLU A 315 -13.29 -2.99 -17.69
CA GLU A 315 -13.72 -3.45 -19.01
C GLU A 315 -12.59 -4.17 -19.76
N GLU A 316 -11.37 -3.66 -19.70
CA GLU A 316 -10.21 -4.30 -20.28
C GLU A 316 -9.93 -5.67 -19.69
N LEU A 317 -10.01 -5.84 -18.37
CA LEU A 317 -9.81 -7.12 -17.70
C LEU A 317 -10.91 -8.13 -18.05
N GLU A 318 -12.16 -7.69 -18.09
CA GLU A 318 -13.29 -8.55 -18.48
C GLU A 318 -13.13 -9.04 -19.92
N LYS A 319 -12.75 -8.15 -20.86
CA LYS A 319 -12.46 -8.50 -22.26
C LYS A 319 -11.27 -9.47 -22.39
N LEU A 320 -10.16 -9.19 -21.70
CA LEU A 320 -8.97 -10.05 -21.74
C LEU A 320 -9.26 -11.43 -21.15
N SER A 321 -9.93 -11.50 -20.01
CA SER A 321 -10.29 -12.76 -19.38
C SER A 321 -11.20 -13.60 -20.29
N GLY A 322 -12.21 -12.97 -20.91
CA GLY A 322 -13.10 -13.61 -21.87
C GLY A 322 -12.37 -14.11 -23.10
N ALA A 323 -11.47 -13.28 -23.67
CA ALA A 323 -10.68 -13.64 -24.86
C ALA A 323 -9.73 -14.83 -24.59
N ILE A 324 -9.02 -14.83 -23.44
CA ILE A 324 -8.12 -15.92 -23.06
C ILE A 324 -8.90 -17.22 -22.83
N ASN A 325 -10.03 -17.13 -22.16
CA ASN A 325 -10.88 -18.30 -21.94
C ASN A 325 -11.48 -18.81 -23.27
N GLY A 326 -11.92 -17.93 -24.16
CA GLY A 326 -12.40 -18.34 -25.49
C GLY A 326 -11.32 -18.96 -26.38
N GLU A 327 -10.05 -18.54 -26.24
CA GLU A 327 -8.92 -19.05 -27.02
C GLU A 327 -8.44 -20.45 -26.55
N PHE A 328 -8.43 -20.68 -25.21
CA PHE A 328 -7.76 -21.85 -24.64
C PHE A 328 -8.63 -22.78 -23.83
N ALA A 329 -9.83 -22.35 -23.38
CA ALA A 329 -10.66 -23.19 -22.50
C ALA A 329 -11.04 -24.52 -23.16
N ASP A 330 -11.27 -25.53 -22.32
CA ASP A 330 -11.85 -26.81 -22.70
C ASP A 330 -13.01 -27.14 -21.73
N PHE A 331 -13.76 -28.21 -22.03
CA PHE A 331 -14.94 -28.62 -21.25
C PHE A 331 -14.70 -28.72 -19.75
N ASP A 332 -13.49 -29.12 -19.36
CA ASP A 332 -13.10 -29.33 -17.96
C ASP A 332 -12.10 -28.29 -17.44
N TRP A 333 -11.69 -27.30 -18.27
CA TRP A 333 -10.65 -26.35 -17.92
C TRP A 333 -10.97 -24.90 -18.31
N THR A 334 -10.91 -24.01 -17.34
CA THR A 334 -11.00 -22.56 -17.51
C THR A 334 -9.66 -21.94 -17.16
N PRO A 335 -8.89 -21.41 -18.12
CA PRO A 335 -7.54 -20.85 -17.92
C PRO A 335 -7.51 -19.71 -16.91
N VAL A 336 -8.43 -18.76 -17.01
CA VAL A 336 -8.49 -17.56 -16.15
C VAL A 336 -9.76 -17.56 -15.31
N ARG A 337 -9.58 -17.49 -14.01
CA ARG A 337 -10.65 -17.24 -13.02
C ARG A 337 -10.53 -15.81 -12.53
N TYR A 338 -11.31 -14.90 -13.09
CA TYR A 338 -11.38 -13.52 -12.67
C TYR A 338 -12.43 -13.34 -11.58
N ILE A 339 -12.01 -12.78 -10.43
CA ILE A 339 -12.85 -12.59 -9.23
C ILE A 339 -12.88 -11.12 -8.87
N HIS A 340 -13.98 -10.44 -9.19
CA HIS A 340 -14.19 -9.02 -8.95
C HIS A 340 -14.99 -8.77 -7.67
N ARG A 341 -14.45 -9.21 -6.52
CA ARG A 341 -15.02 -8.97 -5.20
C ARG A 341 -13.97 -9.09 -4.10
N SER A 342 -14.24 -8.48 -2.95
CA SER A 342 -13.43 -8.66 -1.75
C SER A 342 -13.51 -10.10 -1.24
N ILE A 343 -12.37 -10.62 -0.81
CA ILE A 343 -12.23 -11.97 -0.24
C ILE A 343 -11.82 -11.79 1.23
N PRO A 344 -12.48 -12.46 2.18
CA PRO A 344 -12.07 -12.45 3.59
C PRO A 344 -10.63 -12.92 3.77
N ARG A 345 -9.92 -12.32 4.73
CA ARG A 345 -8.48 -12.55 4.95
C ARG A 345 -8.12 -14.02 5.15
N HIS A 346 -8.91 -14.77 5.92
CA HIS A 346 -8.68 -16.20 6.16
C HIS A 346 -8.82 -17.04 4.88
N ILE A 347 -9.77 -16.70 4.00
CA ILE A 347 -9.93 -17.36 2.70
C ILE A 347 -8.76 -16.98 1.78
N LEU A 348 -8.36 -15.71 1.77
CA LEU A 348 -7.23 -15.23 0.98
C LEU A 348 -5.93 -15.94 1.38
N ALA A 349 -5.65 -16.07 2.67
CA ALA A 349 -4.47 -16.76 3.18
C ALA A 349 -4.42 -18.23 2.72
N ALA A 350 -5.56 -18.92 2.74
CA ALA A 350 -5.67 -20.29 2.21
C ALA A 350 -5.41 -20.35 0.69
N LEU A 351 -5.93 -19.39 -0.08
CA LEU A 351 -5.71 -19.32 -1.53
C LEU A 351 -4.24 -19.03 -1.87
N LEU A 352 -3.59 -18.13 -1.13
CA LEU A 352 -2.16 -17.84 -1.28
C LEU A 352 -1.30 -19.07 -0.99
N ARG A 353 -1.56 -19.79 0.11
CA ARG A 353 -0.86 -21.04 0.44
C ARG A 353 -1.13 -22.14 -0.60
N GLY A 354 -2.35 -22.27 -1.08
CA GLY A 354 -2.73 -23.30 -2.05
C GLY A 354 -2.31 -23.01 -3.49
N SER A 355 -1.59 -21.93 -3.74
CA SER A 355 -1.15 -21.51 -5.08
C SER A 355 0.36 -21.67 -5.23
N GLN A 356 0.80 -22.43 -6.23
CA GLN A 356 2.23 -22.70 -6.46
C GLN A 356 2.98 -21.46 -6.95
N VAL A 357 2.32 -20.50 -7.58
CA VAL A 357 2.96 -19.26 -8.04
C VAL A 357 2.18 -18.05 -7.55
N GLY A 358 2.82 -17.17 -6.80
CA GLY A 358 2.36 -15.81 -6.53
C GLY A 358 2.80 -14.90 -7.68
N PHE A 359 1.86 -14.38 -8.45
CA PHE A 359 2.16 -13.52 -9.61
C PHE A 359 1.77 -12.09 -9.31
N ILE A 360 2.71 -11.30 -8.76
CA ILE A 360 2.49 -9.98 -8.20
C ILE A 360 3.34 -8.98 -8.99
N THR A 361 2.73 -8.35 -10.00
CA THR A 361 3.45 -7.57 -11.00
C THR A 361 2.86 -6.16 -11.18
N PRO A 362 2.81 -5.33 -10.10
CA PRO A 362 2.39 -3.95 -10.25
C PRO A 362 3.32 -3.19 -11.18
N LEU A 363 2.76 -2.21 -11.93
CA LEU A 363 3.57 -1.27 -12.72
C LEU A 363 4.40 -0.37 -11.81
N ARG A 364 3.84 -0.03 -10.63
CA ARG A 364 4.51 0.65 -9.53
C ARG A 364 3.71 0.49 -8.24
N ASP A 365 4.41 0.27 -7.14
CA ASP A 365 3.81 0.16 -5.81
C ASP A 365 4.79 0.63 -4.74
N GLY A 366 4.31 1.26 -3.67
CA GLY A 366 5.16 1.69 -2.56
C GLY A 366 5.83 0.52 -1.86
N MET A 367 5.08 -0.52 -1.54
CA MET A 367 5.61 -1.76 -0.93
C MET A 367 5.05 -3.00 -1.62
N ASN A 368 3.76 -3.23 -1.59
CA ASN A 368 3.00 -4.43 -1.93
C ASN A 368 3.06 -5.52 -0.85
N LEU A 369 2.20 -5.37 0.16
CA LEU A 369 2.15 -6.32 1.27
C LEU A 369 1.67 -7.72 0.86
N VAL A 370 0.92 -7.85 -0.25
CA VAL A 370 0.48 -9.17 -0.75
C VAL A 370 1.66 -10.06 -1.12
N ALA A 371 2.79 -9.48 -1.59
CA ALA A 371 4.01 -10.24 -1.82
C ALA A 371 4.56 -10.85 -0.52
N LYS A 372 4.58 -10.07 0.57
CA LYS A 372 4.98 -10.54 1.91
C LYS A 372 3.97 -11.56 2.48
N GLU A 373 2.68 -11.33 2.29
CA GLU A 373 1.61 -12.25 2.68
C GLU A 373 1.70 -13.58 1.92
N TYR A 374 2.05 -13.56 0.63
CA TYR A 374 2.27 -14.79 -0.15
C TYR A 374 3.42 -15.61 0.42
N VAL A 375 4.57 -14.98 0.70
CA VAL A 375 5.72 -15.64 1.32
C VAL A 375 5.36 -16.22 2.70
N ALA A 376 4.69 -15.43 3.53
CA ALA A 376 4.27 -15.87 4.86
C ALA A 376 3.31 -17.06 4.83
N ALA A 377 2.46 -17.15 3.80
CA ALA A 377 1.46 -18.22 3.66
C ALA A 377 2.08 -19.58 3.30
N GLN A 378 3.25 -19.63 2.65
CA GLN A 378 3.80 -20.84 2.08
C GLN A 378 4.21 -21.89 3.15
N THR A 379 4.21 -23.17 2.75
CA THR A 379 4.73 -24.28 3.57
C THR A 379 6.26 -24.30 3.53
N ASP A 380 6.86 -24.95 4.52
CA ASP A 380 8.32 -25.01 4.60
C ASP A 380 8.90 -26.17 3.75
N ASP A 381 8.09 -27.21 3.45
CA ASP A 381 8.48 -28.44 2.75
C ASP A 381 8.20 -28.43 1.25
N ASP A 382 7.14 -27.76 0.81
CA ASP A 382 6.73 -27.63 -0.61
C ASP A 382 6.17 -26.23 -0.90
N PRO A 383 7.00 -25.19 -0.77
CA PRO A 383 6.55 -23.81 -0.98
C PRO A 383 6.32 -23.49 -2.46
N GLY A 384 5.50 -22.49 -2.71
CA GLY A 384 5.34 -21.88 -4.03
C GLY A 384 6.49 -20.91 -4.37
N VAL A 385 6.41 -20.32 -5.55
CA VAL A 385 7.38 -19.36 -6.08
C VAL A 385 6.74 -17.98 -6.22
N LEU A 386 7.41 -16.96 -5.73
CA LEU A 386 7.01 -15.57 -5.94
C LEU A 386 7.62 -15.03 -7.23
N VAL A 387 6.77 -14.57 -8.16
CA VAL A 387 7.15 -13.75 -9.33
C VAL A 387 6.74 -12.32 -9.02
N LEU A 388 7.71 -11.42 -8.90
CA LEU A 388 7.53 -10.08 -8.35
C LEU A 388 8.03 -8.99 -9.29
N SER A 389 7.24 -7.93 -9.47
CA SER A 389 7.68 -6.74 -10.20
C SER A 389 8.87 -6.07 -9.53
N LYS A 390 9.90 -5.71 -10.31
CA LYS A 390 11.02 -4.86 -9.85
C LYS A 390 10.60 -3.45 -9.41
N PHE A 391 9.35 -3.05 -9.68
CA PHE A 391 8.79 -1.75 -9.30
C PHE A 391 7.85 -1.83 -8.09
N ALA A 392 7.75 -2.97 -7.43
CA ALA A 392 7.19 -3.08 -6.10
C ALA A 392 8.28 -2.81 -5.06
N GLY A 393 8.02 -1.98 -4.03
CA GLY A 393 9.01 -1.72 -2.98
C GLY A 393 9.48 -2.99 -2.28
N ALA A 394 8.62 -4.00 -2.18
CA ALA A 394 8.98 -5.32 -1.65
C ALA A 394 10.11 -6.02 -2.43
N ALA A 395 10.38 -5.64 -3.68
CA ALA A 395 11.48 -6.23 -4.46
C ALA A 395 12.87 -5.85 -3.92
N ASP A 396 12.99 -4.73 -3.21
CA ASP A 396 14.25 -4.33 -2.58
C ASP A 396 14.67 -5.31 -1.46
N GLU A 397 13.68 -5.92 -0.81
CA GLU A 397 13.87 -6.89 0.28
C GLU A 397 13.80 -8.34 -0.22
N LEU A 398 12.84 -8.68 -1.08
CA LEU A 398 12.54 -10.04 -1.53
C LEU A 398 13.34 -10.45 -2.77
N ARG A 399 14.65 -10.38 -2.68
CA ARG A 399 15.58 -10.58 -3.83
C ARG A 399 15.60 -12.01 -4.35
N GLU A 400 15.22 -12.99 -3.54
CA GLU A 400 15.13 -14.39 -3.92
C GLU A 400 13.84 -14.73 -4.70
N ALA A 401 12.92 -13.77 -4.85
CA ALA A 401 11.81 -13.89 -5.79
C ALA A 401 12.31 -13.86 -7.25
N LEU A 402 11.50 -14.36 -8.19
CA LEU A 402 11.75 -14.13 -9.61
C LEU A 402 11.35 -12.69 -9.95
N ILE A 403 12.34 -11.81 -9.99
CA ILE A 403 12.13 -10.39 -10.26
C ILE A 403 11.95 -10.17 -11.76
N VAL A 404 10.87 -9.46 -12.15
CA VAL A 404 10.50 -9.23 -13.54
C VAL A 404 10.19 -7.76 -13.83
N ASN A 405 10.36 -7.36 -15.08
CA ASN A 405 9.84 -6.11 -15.59
C ASN A 405 8.36 -6.25 -15.98
N PRO A 406 7.41 -5.58 -15.30
CA PRO A 406 5.98 -5.70 -15.58
C PRO A 406 5.54 -5.12 -16.93
N TYR A 407 6.44 -4.46 -17.65
CA TYR A 407 6.24 -3.96 -19.02
C TYR A 407 6.71 -4.95 -20.07
N ASP A 408 7.48 -5.99 -19.71
CA ASP A 408 7.96 -7.04 -20.61
C ASP A 408 7.09 -8.31 -20.45
N ILE A 409 6.18 -8.48 -21.39
CA ILE A 409 5.22 -9.60 -21.40
C ILE A 409 5.92 -10.95 -21.59
N ASP A 410 6.98 -10.99 -22.42
CA ASP A 410 7.73 -12.23 -22.68
C ASP A 410 8.59 -12.62 -21.47
N GLU A 411 9.24 -11.66 -20.80
CA GLU A 411 9.98 -11.89 -19.55
C GLU A 411 9.05 -12.45 -18.45
N MET A 412 7.88 -11.84 -18.26
CA MET A 412 6.90 -12.32 -17.30
C MET A 412 6.39 -13.73 -17.62
N ALA A 413 6.13 -14.03 -18.90
CA ALA A 413 5.71 -15.37 -19.33
C ALA A 413 6.80 -16.42 -19.10
N ASN A 414 8.07 -16.07 -19.37
CA ASN A 414 9.21 -16.95 -19.13
C ASN A 414 9.41 -17.19 -17.62
N ALA A 415 9.30 -16.16 -16.80
CA ALA A 415 9.39 -16.28 -15.34
C ALA A 415 8.28 -17.20 -14.77
N LEU A 416 7.06 -17.11 -15.28
CA LEU A 416 6.00 -18.05 -14.92
C LEU A 416 6.35 -19.49 -15.30
N TYR A 417 6.90 -19.71 -16.51
CA TYR A 417 7.33 -21.04 -16.92
C TYR A 417 8.44 -21.60 -16.03
N VAL A 418 9.43 -20.78 -15.68
CA VAL A 418 10.50 -21.15 -14.72
C VAL A 418 9.92 -21.49 -13.35
N ALA A 419 9.05 -20.64 -12.82
CA ALA A 419 8.40 -20.86 -11.52
C ALA A 419 7.62 -22.17 -11.45
N LEU A 420 6.88 -22.51 -12.52
CA LEU A 420 6.07 -23.72 -12.60
C LEU A 420 6.89 -25.02 -12.73
N ASN A 421 8.14 -24.93 -13.18
CA ASN A 421 9.03 -26.07 -13.36
C ASN A 421 10.21 -26.07 -12.36
N MET A 422 10.21 -25.15 -11.40
CA MET A 422 11.28 -25.07 -10.37
C MET A 422 11.27 -26.29 -9.46
N SER A 423 12.45 -26.83 -9.20
CA SER A 423 12.60 -27.97 -8.30
C SER A 423 12.17 -27.63 -6.86
N VAL A 424 11.70 -28.62 -6.12
CA VAL A 424 11.33 -28.44 -4.70
C VAL A 424 12.51 -27.90 -3.90
N THR A 425 13.71 -28.43 -4.12
CA THR A 425 14.92 -27.97 -3.42
C THR A 425 15.17 -26.48 -3.60
N GLU A 426 15.14 -25.98 -4.84
CA GLU A 426 15.33 -24.55 -5.11
C GLU A 426 14.19 -23.70 -4.52
N ARG A 427 12.94 -24.19 -4.57
CA ARG A 427 11.80 -23.49 -3.96
C ARG A 427 11.96 -23.35 -2.46
N VAL A 428 12.40 -24.38 -1.78
CA VAL A 428 12.67 -24.38 -0.32
C VAL A 428 13.81 -23.42 0.03
N GLU A 429 14.92 -23.46 -0.71
CA GLU A 429 16.05 -22.53 -0.48
C GLU A 429 15.61 -21.07 -0.58
N ARG A 430 14.85 -20.72 -1.64
CA ARG A 430 14.32 -19.38 -1.83
C ARG A 430 13.34 -18.98 -0.74
N GLN A 431 12.43 -19.89 -0.37
CA GLN A 431 11.42 -19.63 0.67
C GLN A 431 12.06 -19.36 2.04
N VAL A 432 13.08 -20.13 2.43
CA VAL A 432 13.80 -19.91 3.70
C VAL A 432 14.39 -18.51 3.76
N ALA A 433 15.04 -18.07 2.68
CA ALA A 433 15.63 -16.75 2.62
C ALA A 433 14.56 -15.64 2.62
N LEU A 434 13.51 -15.78 1.82
CA LEU A 434 12.39 -14.82 1.76
C LEU A 434 11.68 -14.69 3.11
N LEU A 435 11.40 -15.80 3.77
CA LEU A 435 10.74 -15.83 5.08
C LEU A 435 11.59 -15.16 6.17
N ALA A 436 12.91 -15.39 6.15
CA ALA A 436 13.83 -14.72 7.07
C ALA A 436 13.77 -13.19 6.90
N ARG A 437 13.76 -12.69 5.65
CA ARG A 437 13.68 -11.26 5.34
C ARG A 437 12.41 -10.61 5.87
N ILE A 438 11.24 -11.22 5.63
CA ILE A 438 9.97 -10.63 6.09
C ILE A 438 9.80 -10.69 7.62
N ARG A 439 10.49 -11.60 8.31
CA ARG A 439 10.53 -11.65 9.78
C ARG A 439 11.45 -10.59 10.38
N GLU A 440 12.56 -10.27 9.71
CA GLU A 440 13.48 -9.21 10.13
C GLU A 440 12.81 -7.82 10.04
N HIS A 441 11.93 -7.63 9.04
CA HIS A 441 11.23 -6.37 8.75
C HIS A 441 9.72 -6.56 8.84
N ASP A 442 9.23 -6.95 10.01
CA ASP A 442 7.80 -7.12 10.28
C ASP A 442 7.08 -5.78 10.59
N ALA A 443 5.78 -5.86 10.87
CA ALA A 443 4.98 -4.67 11.16
C ALA A 443 5.36 -3.99 12.50
N GLU A 444 5.79 -4.76 13.49
CA GLU A 444 6.20 -4.26 14.80
C GLU A 444 7.54 -3.51 14.69
N SER A 445 8.54 -4.11 14.08
CA SER A 445 9.84 -3.50 13.80
C SER A 445 9.72 -2.21 12.99
N TRP A 446 8.84 -2.18 11.97
CA TRP A 446 8.57 -0.96 11.21
C TRP A 446 8.06 0.18 12.08
N GLN A 447 7.10 -0.11 12.96
CA GLN A 447 6.53 0.87 13.86
C GLN A 447 7.55 1.37 14.89
N GLU A 448 8.28 0.46 15.52
CA GLU A 448 9.28 0.79 16.54
C GLU A 448 10.40 1.64 15.95
N ASN A 449 10.98 1.22 14.84
CA ASN A 449 12.05 1.95 14.16
C ASN A 449 11.62 3.38 13.79
N PHE A 450 10.40 3.55 13.28
CA PHE A 450 9.89 4.89 12.95
C PHE A 450 9.69 5.76 14.20
N LEU A 451 9.03 5.22 15.22
CA LEU A 451 8.73 6.00 16.46
C LEU A 451 9.99 6.29 17.27
N ASP A 452 10.94 5.38 17.30
CA ASP A 452 12.23 5.59 17.96
C ASP A 452 13.03 6.69 17.24
N SER A 453 13.08 6.63 15.90
CA SER A 453 13.67 7.71 15.13
C SER A 453 12.94 9.05 15.37
N LEU A 454 11.61 9.08 15.37
CA LEU A 454 10.84 10.30 15.59
C LEU A 454 11.10 10.91 16.98
N THR A 455 11.25 10.06 18.00
CA THR A 455 11.39 10.49 19.41
C THR A 455 12.83 10.67 19.85
N ALA A 456 13.81 10.16 19.11
CA ALA A 456 15.22 10.30 19.44
C ALA A 456 15.57 11.75 19.82
N SER A 457 16.13 11.92 21.02
CA SER A 457 16.56 13.22 21.53
C SER A 457 17.75 13.70 20.69
N ARG A 458 17.69 14.93 20.20
CA ARG A 458 18.88 15.60 19.69
C ARG A 458 19.91 15.69 20.82
N GLN A 459 21.03 15.01 20.74
CA GLN A 459 22.25 15.56 21.31
C GLN A 459 22.53 16.83 20.49
N ARG A 460 22.29 18.00 21.11
CA ARG A 460 22.81 19.26 20.60
C ARG A 460 24.32 19.11 20.54
N LEU A 461 24.88 18.93 19.35
CA LEU A 461 26.26 19.29 19.11
C LEU A 461 26.31 20.81 19.20
N ALA A 462 26.51 21.28 20.44
CA ALA A 462 26.98 22.61 20.71
C ALA A 462 28.49 22.58 20.45
N SER A 463 28.89 23.12 19.34
CA SER A 463 30.22 23.75 19.15
C SER A 463 30.22 24.52 17.85
#